data_6052c5d8152d9b1aff4932644f58d92e
#
_entry.id   6052c5d8152d9b1aff4932644f58d92e
#
_cell.length_a   1.000
_cell.length_b   1.000
_cell.length_c   1.000
_cell.angle_alpha   90.00
_cell.angle_beta   90.00
_cell.angle_gamma   90.00
#
_symmetry.space_group_name_H-M   'P 1'
#
loop_
_entity.id
_entity.type
_entity.pdbx_description
1 polymer ?
#
loop_
_entity_poly.entity_id
_entity_poly.type
_entity_poly.pdbx_seq_one_letter_code
_entity_poly.pdbx_strand_id
1 'polypeptide(L)'
;RGLGDVYKKQRKREDNLITAVVDGEELYNVQVRLSEKGVEDCFCTCPYFETMNSVCKHIVSTLKQRQKELDEGADYVDENDKIAKTLCGEFASRKYEKQPLYAKFTLHINKHNTNGVSYAMSVEIGGNKVHGIENFLECYLKGKEFKFDRYTSYNPAVTEFPKHQDEIIAILAETYENRAADVQMYMKAAYQTAFGSLAAKRIFPLLQYVDFSVVFDGLSLGNVRIEEDNPDIIIDVDAGDGEVDMSVSDRGFALTHDGEWFFYENTIYHTSEE
;
A
#
# COMPACT_ATOMS: atom_id res chain seq x y z
N ARG A 1 4.91 15.87 12.50
CA ARG A 1 5.76 16.26 13.65
C ARG A 1 7.05 16.76 13.06
N GLY A 2 7.45 18.02 13.40
CA GLY A 2 8.63 18.67 12.87
C GLY A 2 9.92 17.89 13.14
N LEU A 3 10.95 18.18 12.34
CA LEU A 3 12.32 17.75 12.61
C LEU A 3 12.65 18.22 14.04
N GLY A 4 13.05 17.29 14.91
CA GLY A 4 13.38 17.61 16.31
C GLY A 4 14.39 18.74 16.40
N ASP A 5 14.25 19.57 17.43
CA ASP A 5 15.15 20.69 17.65
C ASP A 5 16.58 20.18 17.90
N VAL A 6 17.54 20.70 17.15
CA VAL A 6 18.96 20.40 17.35
C VAL A 6 19.48 21.29 18.47
N TYR A 7 19.64 20.73 19.67
CA TYR A 7 20.20 21.46 20.81
C TYR A 7 21.69 21.68 20.65
N LYS A 8 22.10 22.95 20.78
CA LYS A 8 23.51 23.35 20.87
C LYS A 8 24.11 22.90 22.19
N LYS A 9 24.75 21.73 22.24
CA LYS A 9 25.73 21.47 23.29
C LYS A 9 27.00 20.85 22.71
N GLN A 10 28.05 21.68 22.73
CA GLN A 10 29.46 21.38 22.51
C GLN A 10 29.83 20.84 21.12
N ARG A 11 30.25 21.75 20.25
CA ARG A 11 31.11 21.45 19.11
C ARG A 11 32.54 21.31 19.58
N LYS A 12 33.13 20.15 19.49
CA LYS A 12 34.57 20.02 19.29
C LYS A 12 34.81 19.93 17.80
N ARG A 13 35.57 20.89 17.28
CA ARG A 13 36.00 20.92 15.89
C ARG A 13 37.35 20.21 15.82
N GLU A 14 37.37 19.01 15.34
CA GLU A 14 38.52 18.39 14.70
C GLU A 14 38.19 18.42 13.20
N ASP A 15 39.14 18.86 12.37
CA ASP A 15 38.98 19.09 10.94
C ASP A 15 38.11 17.97 10.30
N ASN A 16 37.00 18.35 9.70
CA ASN A 16 36.04 17.48 8.98
C ASN A 16 35.03 16.69 9.80
N LEU A 17 34.97 16.79 11.13
CA LEU A 17 33.98 16.07 11.95
C LEU A 17 32.91 17.03 12.50
N ILE A 18 31.64 16.78 12.14
CA ILE A 18 30.47 17.44 12.72
C ILE A 18 29.93 16.55 13.83
N THR A 19 29.79 17.09 15.02
CA THR A 19 29.12 16.40 16.15
C THR A 19 27.92 17.22 16.59
N ALA A 20 26.79 16.56 16.85
CA ALA A 20 25.56 17.19 17.34
C ALA A 20 24.81 16.27 18.29
N VAL A 21 24.02 16.88 19.16
CA VAL A 21 22.99 16.17 19.93
C VAL A 21 21.63 16.60 19.39
N VAL A 22 20.84 15.62 18.97
CA VAL A 22 19.52 15.84 18.39
C VAL A 22 18.45 15.33 19.35
N ASP A 23 17.49 16.18 19.67
CA ASP A 23 16.33 15.86 20.47
C ASP A 23 15.28 15.16 19.60
N GLY A 24 14.89 13.94 20.00
CA GLY A 24 13.88 13.11 19.33
C GLY A 24 12.91 12.52 20.36
N GLU A 25 12.77 11.21 20.40
CA GLU A 25 12.12 10.51 21.51
C GLU A 25 13.05 10.44 22.72
N GLU A 26 14.36 10.45 22.44
CA GLU A 26 15.47 10.56 23.39
C GLU A 26 16.53 11.49 22.80
N LEU A 27 17.58 11.79 23.54
CA LEU A 27 18.72 12.55 23.05
C LEU A 27 19.67 11.63 22.29
N TYR A 28 19.85 11.90 20.99
CA TYR A 28 20.71 11.10 20.12
C TYR A 28 22.00 11.83 19.77
N ASN A 29 23.12 11.15 19.93
CA ASN A 29 24.41 11.67 19.50
C ASN A 29 24.60 11.39 18.00
N VAL A 30 24.92 12.41 17.23
CA VAL A 30 25.17 12.33 15.79
C VAL A 30 26.61 12.75 15.52
N GLN A 31 27.30 11.98 14.69
CA GLN A 31 28.61 12.31 14.15
C GLN A 31 28.57 12.17 12.63
N VAL A 32 29.12 13.15 11.91
CA VAL A 32 29.26 13.11 10.46
C VAL A 32 30.64 13.56 10.09
N ARG A 33 31.39 12.70 9.41
CA ARG A 33 32.71 13.02 8.86
C ARG A 33 32.57 13.40 7.39
N LEU A 34 33.11 14.56 7.03
CA LEU A 34 33.11 15.07 5.67
C LEU A 34 34.48 14.85 5.03
N SER A 35 34.50 14.61 3.73
CA SER A 35 35.70 14.60 2.88
C SER A 35 35.49 15.53 1.69
N GLU A 36 36.51 15.73 0.89
CA GLU A 36 36.43 16.52 -0.36
C GLU A 36 35.43 15.93 -1.37
N LYS A 37 35.08 14.64 -1.23
CA LYS A 37 34.14 13.91 -2.11
C LYS A 37 32.73 13.77 -1.53
N GLY A 38 32.52 14.23 -0.29
CA GLY A 38 31.21 14.14 0.36
C GLY A 38 31.27 13.58 1.79
N VAL A 39 30.17 13.02 2.27
CA VAL A 39 30.12 12.32 3.57
C VAL A 39 30.95 11.04 3.45
N GLU A 40 32.04 10.99 4.21
CA GLU A 40 32.91 9.82 4.30
C GLU A 40 32.33 8.78 5.27
N ASP A 41 31.83 9.26 6.41
CA ASP A 41 31.29 8.38 7.45
C ASP A 41 30.22 9.13 8.25
N CYS A 42 29.23 8.40 8.78
CA CYS A 42 28.23 8.95 9.67
C CYS A 42 27.80 7.94 10.74
N PHE A 43 27.45 8.47 11.90
CA PHE A 43 27.00 7.67 13.03
C PHE A 43 25.88 8.37 13.79
N CYS A 44 24.91 7.57 14.29
CA CYS A 44 23.86 8.06 15.18
C CYS A 44 23.48 6.98 16.19
N THR A 45 23.29 7.36 17.45
CA THR A 45 22.85 6.44 18.51
C THR A 45 21.36 6.09 18.47
N CYS A 46 20.62 6.47 17.44
CA CYS A 46 19.19 6.15 17.38
C CYS A 46 18.94 4.69 16.96
N PRO A 47 17.85 4.07 17.44
CA PRO A 47 17.52 2.68 17.12
C PRO A 47 17.42 2.39 15.63
N TYR A 48 16.98 3.37 14.83
CA TYR A 48 16.91 3.21 13.38
C TYR A 48 18.31 3.04 12.75
N PHE A 49 19.28 3.86 13.15
CA PHE A 49 20.64 3.75 12.63
C PHE A 49 21.31 2.46 13.08
N GLU A 50 21.14 2.07 14.35
CA GLU A 50 21.68 0.82 14.89
C GLU A 50 21.12 -0.43 14.19
N THR A 51 19.84 -0.40 13.80
CA THR A 51 19.17 -1.55 13.17
C THR A 51 19.44 -1.63 11.67
N MET A 52 19.38 -0.49 10.99
CA MET A 52 19.40 -0.43 9.52
C MET A 52 20.77 -0.05 8.95
N ASN A 53 21.69 0.42 9.78
CA ASN A 53 22.99 0.97 9.38
C ASN A 53 22.89 1.95 8.19
N SER A 54 21.88 2.81 8.24
CA SER A 54 21.49 3.70 7.15
C SER A 54 21.28 5.12 7.69
N VAL A 55 21.38 6.11 6.81
CA VAL A 55 21.21 7.54 7.15
C VAL A 55 19.83 7.78 7.76
N CYS A 56 19.80 8.18 9.03
CA CYS A 56 18.57 8.45 9.78
C CYS A 56 18.17 9.95 9.69
N LYS A 57 16.92 10.25 10.10
CA LYS A 57 16.41 11.63 10.16
C LYS A 57 17.28 12.57 11.01
N HIS A 58 17.96 12.06 12.03
CA HIS A 58 18.82 12.86 12.93
C HIS A 58 20.09 13.32 12.22
N ILE A 59 20.72 12.45 11.42
CA ILE A 59 21.86 12.81 10.56
C ILE A 59 21.44 13.89 9.56
N VAL A 60 20.31 13.71 8.88
CA VAL A 60 19.77 14.71 7.93
C VAL A 60 19.46 16.03 8.62
N SER A 61 18.88 16.00 9.83
CA SER A 61 18.58 17.21 10.61
C SER A 61 19.87 17.97 10.99
N THR A 62 20.91 17.24 11.40
CA THR A 62 22.23 17.82 11.72
C THR A 62 22.84 18.51 10.49
N LEU A 63 22.79 17.89 9.33
CA LEU A 63 23.31 18.46 8.08
C LEU A 63 22.50 19.70 7.65
N LYS A 64 21.17 19.64 7.73
CA LYS A 64 20.30 20.80 7.42
C LYS A 64 20.52 21.98 8.37
N GLN A 65 20.70 21.72 9.66
CA GLN A 65 20.99 22.76 10.63
C GLN A 65 22.35 23.41 10.32
N ARG A 66 23.34 22.62 9.94
CA ARG A 66 24.64 23.13 9.52
C ARG A 66 24.53 24.00 8.27
N GLN A 67 23.74 23.55 7.28
CA GLN A 67 23.44 24.33 6.08
C GLN A 67 22.84 25.69 6.42
N LYS A 68 21.85 25.74 7.32
CA LYS A 68 21.20 26.97 7.75
C LYS A 68 22.17 27.94 8.42
N GLU A 69 23.05 27.42 9.28
CA GLU A 69 24.09 28.24 9.95
C GLU A 69 25.08 28.87 8.95
N LEU A 70 25.36 28.15 7.84
CA LEU A 70 26.21 28.68 6.76
C LEU A 70 25.49 29.74 5.93
N ASP A 71 24.21 29.55 5.67
CA ASP A 71 23.39 30.51 4.91
C ASP A 71 23.12 31.80 5.71
N GLU A 72 23.08 31.75 7.03
CA GLU A 72 22.84 32.90 7.92
C GLU A 72 24.12 33.74 8.23
N GLY A 73 25.24 33.42 7.61
CA GLY A 73 26.44 34.29 7.62
C GLY A 73 27.32 34.16 8.87
N ALA A 74 27.38 32.99 9.47
CA ALA A 74 28.45 32.68 10.42
C ALA A 74 29.79 32.68 9.67
N ASP A 75 30.62 33.71 9.89
CA ASP A 75 31.88 34.08 9.22
C ASP A 75 32.94 32.95 9.15
N TYR A 76 32.70 31.92 8.37
CA TYR A 76 33.73 30.97 7.97
C TYR A 76 33.30 30.19 6.70
N VAL A 77 33.75 30.68 5.56
CA VAL A 77 33.59 30.00 4.26
C VAL A 77 34.71 28.97 4.13
N ASP A 78 34.52 27.78 4.60
CA ASP A 78 35.38 26.61 4.35
C ASP A 78 34.90 25.88 3.08
N GLU A 79 35.82 25.33 2.28
CA GLU A 79 35.44 24.50 1.10
C GLU A 79 34.51 23.33 1.44
N ASN A 80 34.63 22.81 2.64
CA ASN A 80 33.72 21.79 3.20
C ASN A 80 32.26 22.27 3.27
N ASP A 81 32.01 23.56 3.34
CA ASP A 81 30.69 24.17 3.38
C ASP A 81 29.98 24.11 2.02
N LYS A 82 30.73 24.18 0.90
CA LYS A 82 30.20 23.95 -0.44
C LYS A 82 29.79 22.48 -0.63
N ILE A 83 30.59 21.58 -0.11
CA ILE A 83 30.32 20.13 -0.14
C ILE A 83 29.04 19.82 0.66
N ALA A 84 28.89 20.40 1.86
CA ALA A 84 27.67 20.23 2.65
C ALA A 84 26.42 20.75 1.91
N LYS A 85 26.51 21.88 1.19
CA LYS A 85 25.42 22.42 0.36
C LYS A 85 25.05 21.48 -0.80
N THR A 86 26.06 20.98 -1.50
CA THR A 86 25.86 20.04 -2.61
C THR A 86 25.21 18.75 -2.11
N LEU A 87 25.69 18.21 -0.98
CA LEU A 87 25.13 16.98 -0.39
C LEU A 87 23.70 17.18 0.13
N CYS A 88 23.42 18.28 0.82
CA CYS A 88 22.03 18.59 1.23
C CYS A 88 21.12 18.72 0.01
N GLY A 89 21.60 19.28 -1.11
CA GLY A 89 20.87 19.34 -2.38
C GLY A 89 20.67 17.95 -2.98
N GLU A 90 21.69 17.10 -2.99
CA GLU A 90 21.60 15.72 -3.48
C GLU A 90 20.70 14.84 -2.60
N PHE A 91 20.77 14.96 -1.27
CA PHE A 91 19.86 14.23 -0.36
C PHE A 91 18.43 14.77 -0.43
N ALA A 92 18.24 16.06 -0.64
CA ALA A 92 16.90 16.63 -0.85
C ALA A 92 16.32 16.26 -2.22
N SER A 93 17.17 16.06 -3.23
CA SER A 93 16.77 15.67 -4.60
C SER A 93 16.71 14.16 -4.81
N ARG A 94 17.35 13.33 -3.98
CA ARG A 94 17.12 11.90 -4.01
C ARG A 94 15.68 11.63 -3.56
N LYS A 95 14.79 11.47 -4.53
CA LYS A 95 13.59 10.66 -4.33
C LYS A 95 14.12 9.30 -3.91
N TYR A 96 14.04 8.99 -2.61
CA TYR A 96 14.24 7.62 -2.17
C TYR A 96 13.22 6.80 -2.97
N GLU A 97 13.70 5.91 -3.84
CA GLU A 97 12.83 4.94 -4.47
C GLU A 97 12.21 4.15 -3.33
N LYS A 98 10.89 4.29 -3.20
CA LYS A 98 10.16 3.55 -2.19
C LYS A 98 10.32 2.07 -2.49
N GLN A 99 10.45 1.28 -1.45
CA GLN A 99 10.53 -0.16 -1.59
C GLN A 99 9.15 -0.70 -1.99
N PRO A 100 9.05 -1.53 -3.04
CA PRO A 100 7.79 -2.10 -3.43
C PRO A 100 7.29 -3.09 -2.37
N LEU A 101 6.03 -2.94 -1.99
CA LEU A 101 5.31 -3.82 -1.08
C LEU A 101 4.25 -4.57 -1.89
N TYR A 102 4.41 -5.89 -2.02
CA TYR A 102 3.51 -6.70 -2.86
C TYR A 102 2.36 -7.28 -2.04
N ALA A 103 1.16 -7.15 -2.58
CA ALA A 103 -0.07 -7.70 -2.04
C ALA A 103 -0.62 -8.80 -2.96
N LYS A 104 -1.20 -9.84 -2.35
CA LYS A 104 -2.07 -10.82 -3.02
C LYS A 104 -3.50 -10.62 -2.54
N PHE A 105 -4.43 -10.79 -3.45
CA PHE A 105 -5.84 -10.55 -3.17
C PHE A 105 -6.63 -11.85 -3.23
N THR A 106 -7.59 -12.02 -2.31
CA THR A 106 -8.59 -13.08 -2.42
C THR A 106 -9.96 -12.45 -2.45
N LEU A 107 -10.63 -12.55 -3.59
CA LEU A 107 -12.00 -12.12 -3.78
C LEU A 107 -12.95 -13.18 -3.24
N HIS A 108 -13.77 -12.81 -2.28
CA HIS A 108 -14.84 -13.63 -1.75
C HIS A 108 -16.16 -13.21 -2.37
N ILE A 109 -16.86 -14.15 -3.00
CA ILE A 109 -18.16 -13.95 -3.62
C ILE A 109 -19.15 -14.88 -2.91
N ASN A 110 -20.22 -14.33 -2.37
CA ASN A 110 -21.29 -15.13 -1.78
C ASN A 110 -22.62 -14.82 -2.48
N LYS A 111 -23.27 -15.86 -2.98
CA LYS A 111 -24.59 -15.79 -3.62
C LYS A 111 -25.68 -15.91 -2.57
N HIS A 112 -26.65 -15.03 -2.59
CA HIS A 112 -27.80 -15.08 -1.68
C HIS A 112 -29.05 -15.59 -2.40
N ASN A 113 -29.92 -16.28 -1.67
CA ASN A 113 -31.15 -16.86 -2.19
C ASN A 113 -32.13 -15.84 -2.81
N THR A 114 -31.91 -14.56 -2.60
CA THR A 114 -32.73 -13.43 -3.10
C THR A 114 -32.14 -12.72 -4.33
N ASN A 115 -31.41 -13.43 -5.18
CA ASN A 115 -30.73 -12.89 -6.38
C ASN A 115 -29.68 -11.79 -6.10
N GLY A 116 -29.17 -11.71 -4.88
CA GLY A 116 -28.10 -10.78 -4.52
C GLY A 116 -26.75 -11.47 -4.44
N VAL A 117 -25.69 -10.71 -4.74
CA VAL A 117 -24.31 -11.14 -4.56
C VAL A 117 -23.62 -10.19 -3.58
N SER A 118 -22.88 -10.73 -2.64
CA SER A 118 -22.04 -9.92 -1.75
C SER A 118 -20.57 -10.22 -1.98
N TYR A 119 -19.74 -9.19 -1.80
CA TYR A 119 -18.30 -9.26 -2.02
C TYR A 119 -17.55 -8.91 -0.77
N ALA A 120 -16.43 -9.60 -0.60
CA ALA A 120 -15.42 -9.19 0.36
C ALA A 120 -14.03 -9.45 -0.22
N MET A 121 -13.03 -8.72 0.26
CA MET A 121 -11.64 -8.90 -0.11
C MET A 121 -10.81 -9.21 1.11
N SER A 122 -9.98 -10.24 1.02
CA SER A 122 -8.85 -10.40 1.92
C SER A 122 -7.54 -10.11 1.20
N VAL A 123 -6.58 -9.59 1.95
CA VAL A 123 -5.28 -9.18 1.43
C VAL A 123 -4.21 -9.95 2.18
N GLU A 124 -3.21 -10.41 1.45
CA GLU A 124 -2.01 -11.04 1.97
C GLU A 124 -0.79 -10.20 1.60
N ILE A 125 0.07 -9.88 2.57
CA ILE A 125 1.28 -9.08 2.38
C ILE A 125 2.44 -9.80 3.08
N GLY A 126 3.56 -9.95 2.37
CA GLY A 126 4.73 -10.67 2.91
C GLY A 126 4.46 -12.15 3.22
N GLY A 127 3.50 -12.80 2.52
CA GLY A 127 3.11 -14.19 2.72
C GLY A 127 2.14 -14.41 3.89
N ASN A 128 1.68 -13.35 4.55
CA ASN A 128 0.75 -13.43 5.67
C ASN A 128 -0.56 -12.69 5.36
N LYS A 129 -1.70 -13.31 5.74
CA LYS A 129 -2.99 -12.63 5.67
C LYS A 129 -3.01 -11.43 6.61
N VAL A 130 -3.45 -10.29 6.11
CA VAL A 130 -3.56 -9.06 6.90
C VAL A 130 -4.65 -9.22 7.95
N HIS A 131 -4.23 -9.32 9.21
CA HIS A 131 -5.14 -9.29 10.34
C HIS A 131 -5.55 -7.85 10.67
N GLY A 132 -6.85 -7.61 10.84
CA GLY A 132 -7.34 -6.25 11.06
C GLY A 132 -7.23 -5.38 9.80
N ILE A 133 -7.66 -5.94 8.67
CA ILE A 133 -7.59 -5.26 7.37
C ILE A 133 -8.21 -3.85 7.41
N GLU A 134 -9.28 -3.66 8.16
CA GLU A 134 -9.94 -2.35 8.30
C GLU A 134 -9.03 -1.33 9.00
N ASN A 135 -8.24 -1.75 9.99
CA ASN A 135 -7.26 -0.89 10.64
C ASN A 135 -6.11 -0.52 9.67
N PHE A 136 -5.72 -1.46 8.80
CA PHE A 136 -4.75 -1.17 7.74
C PHE A 136 -5.30 -0.13 6.76
N LEU A 137 -6.54 -0.30 6.27
CA LEU A 137 -7.18 0.64 5.35
C LEU A 137 -7.31 2.05 5.97
N GLU A 138 -7.63 2.12 7.27
CA GLU A 138 -7.65 3.39 8.00
C GLU A 138 -6.26 4.05 8.06
N CYS A 139 -5.21 3.26 8.33
CA CYS A 139 -3.84 3.75 8.34
C CYS A 139 -3.40 4.20 6.95
N TYR A 140 -3.79 3.46 5.89
CA TYR A 140 -3.52 3.79 4.49
C TYR A 140 -4.11 5.16 4.12
N LEU A 141 -5.42 5.39 4.39
CA LEU A 141 -6.10 6.67 4.16
C LEU A 141 -5.45 7.85 4.90
N LYS A 142 -5.03 7.61 6.14
CA LYS A 142 -4.43 8.65 6.99
C LYS A 142 -2.93 8.85 6.73
N GLY A 143 -2.35 8.12 5.78
CA GLY A 143 -0.91 8.15 5.51
C GLY A 143 -0.07 7.76 6.73
N LYS A 144 -0.55 6.81 7.56
CA LYS A 144 0.11 6.33 8.75
C LYS A 144 0.78 4.99 8.52
N GLU A 145 1.80 4.71 9.32
CA GLU A 145 2.43 3.39 9.35
C GLU A 145 1.47 2.32 9.89
N PHE A 146 1.52 1.13 9.29
CA PHE A 146 0.84 -0.06 9.77
C PHE A 146 1.78 -1.27 9.75
N LYS A 147 1.83 -2.03 10.84
CA LYS A 147 2.65 -3.24 10.97
C LYS A 147 1.81 -4.47 10.68
N PHE A 148 2.19 -5.25 9.68
CA PHE A 148 1.54 -6.51 9.34
C PHE A 148 2.05 -7.64 10.23
N ASP A 149 3.37 -7.66 10.45
CA ASP A 149 4.06 -8.60 11.33
C ASP A 149 5.34 -7.97 11.91
N ARG A 150 6.24 -8.81 12.46
CA ARG A 150 7.50 -8.34 13.05
C ARG A 150 8.47 -7.73 12.03
N TYR A 151 8.37 -8.13 10.77
CA TYR A 151 9.34 -7.80 9.71
C TYR A 151 8.75 -6.95 8.60
N THR A 152 7.42 -6.95 8.45
CA THR A 152 6.72 -6.33 7.32
C THR A 152 5.82 -5.21 7.82
N SER A 153 6.02 -4.00 7.31
CA SER A 153 5.18 -2.84 7.61
C SER A 153 4.93 -2.00 6.35
N TYR A 154 3.77 -1.37 6.31
CA TYR A 154 3.46 -0.29 5.39
C TYR A 154 3.89 1.03 6.03
N ASN A 155 4.73 1.78 5.35
CA ASN A 155 5.09 3.14 5.71
C ASN A 155 5.12 4.00 4.44
N PRO A 156 4.14 4.91 4.25
CA PRO A 156 3.99 5.67 3.01
C PRO A 156 5.19 6.54 2.65
N ALA A 157 6.10 6.77 3.59
CA ALA A 157 7.34 7.51 3.31
C ALA A 157 8.41 6.66 2.61
N VAL A 158 8.41 5.33 2.82
CA VAL A 158 9.48 4.44 2.38
C VAL A 158 9.02 3.19 1.63
N THR A 159 7.70 2.89 1.65
CA THR A 159 7.12 1.77 0.91
C THR A 159 6.01 2.24 0.00
N GLU A 160 5.78 1.52 -1.10
CA GLU A 160 4.67 1.74 -2.02
C GLU A 160 4.17 0.41 -2.59
N PHE A 161 2.89 0.37 -2.92
CA PHE A 161 2.34 -0.75 -3.68
C PHE A 161 2.52 -0.51 -5.17
N PRO A 162 2.71 -1.58 -5.99
CA PRO A 162 2.60 -1.47 -7.44
C PRO A 162 1.26 -0.86 -7.85
N LYS A 163 1.24 -0.10 -8.94
CA LYS A 163 0.13 0.74 -9.38
C LYS A 163 -1.26 0.11 -9.20
N HIS A 164 -1.51 -1.04 -9.80
CA HIS A 164 -2.85 -1.64 -9.76
C HIS A 164 -3.20 -2.23 -8.40
N GLN A 165 -2.21 -2.66 -7.61
CA GLN A 165 -2.42 -3.08 -6.23
C GLN A 165 -2.79 -1.89 -5.33
N ASP A 166 -2.13 -0.76 -5.53
CA ASP A 166 -2.41 0.50 -4.83
C ASP A 166 -3.82 1.01 -5.16
N GLU A 167 -4.22 0.95 -6.43
CA GLU A 167 -5.57 1.32 -6.89
C GLU A 167 -6.65 0.45 -6.23
N ILE A 168 -6.45 -0.87 -6.12
CA ILE A 168 -7.39 -1.76 -5.43
C ILE A 168 -7.47 -1.41 -3.94
N ILE A 169 -6.33 -1.23 -3.27
CA ILE A 169 -6.27 -0.86 -1.85
C ILE A 169 -6.97 0.49 -1.62
N ALA A 170 -6.76 1.46 -2.51
CA ALA A 170 -7.41 2.77 -2.43
C ALA A 170 -8.93 2.65 -2.54
N ILE A 171 -9.45 1.84 -3.49
CA ILE A 171 -10.91 1.62 -3.64
C ILE A 171 -11.49 0.94 -2.38
N LEU A 172 -10.79 -0.06 -1.83
CA LEU A 172 -11.23 -0.72 -0.59
C LEU A 172 -11.25 0.26 0.59
N ALA A 173 -10.24 1.11 0.70
CA ALA A 173 -10.12 2.11 1.76
C ALA A 173 -11.22 3.19 1.64
N GLU A 174 -11.49 3.68 0.45
CA GLU A 174 -12.59 4.60 0.14
C GLU A 174 -13.96 4.00 0.50
N THR A 175 -14.15 2.72 0.16
CA THR A 175 -15.38 2.00 0.49
C THR A 175 -15.54 1.81 1.99
N TYR A 176 -14.45 1.53 2.69
CA TYR A 176 -14.43 1.40 4.15
C TYR A 176 -14.80 2.73 4.84
N GLU A 177 -14.24 3.85 4.39
CA GLU A 177 -14.53 5.17 4.95
C GLU A 177 -16.00 5.58 4.77
N ASN A 178 -16.58 5.23 3.61
CA ASN A 178 -17.96 5.58 3.26
C ASN A 178 -19.02 4.63 3.86
N ARG A 179 -18.62 3.61 4.62
CA ARG A 179 -19.60 2.74 5.29
C ARG A 179 -20.33 3.51 6.39
N ALA A 180 -21.65 3.35 6.41
CA ALA A 180 -22.47 3.82 7.53
C ALA A 180 -22.01 3.12 8.82
N ALA A 181 -21.91 3.87 9.92
CA ALA A 181 -21.44 3.37 11.21
C ALA A 181 -22.21 2.13 11.72
N ASP A 182 -23.49 2.00 11.36
CA ASP A 182 -24.36 0.88 11.73
C ASP A 182 -23.95 -0.44 11.06
N VAL A 183 -23.35 -0.40 9.86
CA VAL A 183 -22.90 -1.59 9.15
C VAL A 183 -21.57 -2.11 9.69
N GLN A 184 -20.74 -1.24 10.24
CA GLN A 184 -19.45 -1.61 10.85
C GLN A 184 -19.60 -2.55 12.06
N MET A 185 -20.76 -2.51 12.73
CA MET A 185 -20.98 -3.26 13.97
C MET A 185 -21.21 -4.77 13.73
N TYR A 186 -21.63 -5.19 12.53
CA TYR A 186 -22.04 -6.58 12.24
C TYR A 186 -21.04 -7.39 11.40
N MET A 187 -20.01 -6.79 10.81
CA MET A 187 -19.13 -7.48 9.86
C MET A 187 -17.63 -7.29 10.15
N LYS A 188 -17.20 -7.40 11.38
CA LYS A 188 -15.76 -7.46 11.70
C LYS A 188 -15.19 -8.85 11.43
N ALA A 189 -15.08 -9.22 10.16
CA ALA A 189 -14.21 -10.33 9.81
C ALA A 189 -12.76 -9.84 9.95
N ALA A 190 -11.97 -10.46 10.81
CA ALA A 190 -10.61 -10.02 11.12
C ALA A 190 -9.69 -9.92 9.89
N TYR A 191 -10.03 -10.65 8.81
CA TYR A 191 -9.20 -10.81 7.61
C TYR A 191 -9.86 -10.34 6.31
N GLN A 192 -11.09 -9.85 6.35
CA GLN A 192 -11.86 -9.49 5.15
C GLN A 192 -12.49 -8.12 5.31
N THR A 193 -12.58 -7.38 4.20
CA THR A 193 -13.38 -6.17 4.11
C THR A 193 -14.43 -6.34 3.03
N ALA A 194 -15.71 -6.12 3.36
CA ALA A 194 -16.80 -6.21 2.41
C ALA A 194 -16.88 -4.93 1.57
N PHE A 195 -17.42 -5.04 0.37
CA PHE A 195 -17.65 -3.90 -0.52
C PHE A 195 -18.88 -4.12 -1.40
N GLY A 196 -19.41 -3.04 -1.94
CA GLY A 196 -20.63 -3.08 -2.76
C GLY A 196 -20.33 -3.20 -4.25
N SER A 197 -21.41 -3.34 -5.04
CA SER A 197 -21.36 -3.50 -6.52
C SER A 197 -20.60 -2.37 -7.22
N LEU A 198 -20.73 -1.12 -6.76
CA LEU A 198 -19.99 0.01 -7.36
C LEU A 198 -18.47 -0.12 -7.22
N ALA A 199 -18.01 -0.58 -6.05
CA ALA A 199 -16.60 -0.85 -5.85
C ALA A 199 -16.15 -2.09 -6.64
N ALA A 200 -17.00 -3.12 -6.73
CA ALA A 200 -16.75 -4.32 -7.53
C ALA A 200 -16.45 -3.98 -8.99
N LYS A 201 -17.27 -3.14 -9.62
CA LYS A 201 -17.05 -2.67 -11.01
C LYS A 201 -15.72 -1.95 -11.21
N ARG A 202 -15.20 -1.27 -10.20
CA ARG A 202 -13.89 -0.60 -10.23
C ARG A 202 -12.73 -1.57 -9.97
N ILE A 203 -12.96 -2.60 -9.17
CA ILE A 203 -11.93 -3.57 -8.77
C ILE A 203 -11.74 -4.65 -9.83
N PHE A 204 -12.81 -5.21 -10.40
CA PHE A 204 -12.72 -6.33 -11.35
C PHE A 204 -11.78 -6.08 -12.52
N PRO A 205 -11.80 -4.92 -13.21
CA PRO A 205 -10.84 -4.64 -14.28
C PRO A 205 -9.39 -4.64 -13.82
N LEU A 206 -9.12 -4.34 -12.54
CA LEU A 206 -7.77 -4.27 -12.00
C LEU A 206 -7.22 -5.64 -11.63
N LEU A 207 -8.09 -6.61 -11.35
CA LEU A 207 -7.68 -7.96 -10.92
C LEU A 207 -6.85 -8.68 -11.99
N GLN A 208 -7.05 -8.40 -13.28
CA GLN A 208 -6.25 -8.99 -14.36
C GLN A 208 -4.75 -8.64 -14.30
N TYR A 209 -4.39 -7.57 -13.57
CA TYR A 209 -3.02 -7.07 -13.46
C TYR A 209 -2.33 -7.44 -12.15
N VAL A 210 -3.00 -8.20 -11.28
CA VAL A 210 -2.52 -8.55 -9.94
C VAL A 210 -2.65 -10.04 -9.66
N ASP A 211 -1.90 -10.55 -8.68
CA ASP A 211 -2.06 -11.93 -8.20
C ASP A 211 -3.33 -12.00 -7.34
N PHE A 212 -4.32 -12.76 -7.81
CA PHE A 212 -5.58 -12.93 -7.08
C PHE A 212 -6.10 -14.37 -7.12
N SER A 213 -6.97 -14.68 -6.18
CA SER A 213 -7.72 -15.93 -6.09
C SER A 213 -9.18 -15.63 -5.77
N VAL A 214 -10.06 -16.57 -6.04
CA VAL A 214 -11.49 -16.43 -5.78
C VAL A 214 -11.98 -17.52 -4.85
N VAL A 215 -12.79 -17.15 -3.89
CA VAL A 215 -13.57 -18.03 -3.02
C VAL A 215 -15.03 -17.76 -3.29
N PHE A 216 -15.74 -18.77 -3.77
CA PHE A 216 -17.17 -18.70 -4.05
C PHE A 216 -17.95 -19.55 -3.06
N ASP A 217 -18.89 -18.96 -2.32
CA ASP A 217 -19.67 -19.61 -1.26
C ASP A 217 -18.82 -20.48 -0.30
N GLY A 218 -17.63 -19.97 0.04
CA GLY A 218 -16.68 -20.65 0.92
C GLY A 218 -15.79 -21.69 0.24
N LEU A 219 -15.99 -21.98 -1.04
CA LEU A 219 -15.17 -22.90 -1.82
C LEU A 219 -14.09 -22.12 -2.59
N SER A 220 -12.82 -22.50 -2.43
CA SER A 220 -11.74 -21.94 -3.21
C SER A 220 -11.84 -22.42 -4.65
N LEU A 221 -11.98 -21.49 -5.57
CA LEU A 221 -11.89 -21.75 -6.99
C LEU A 221 -10.41 -21.71 -7.39
N GLY A 222 -10.02 -22.56 -8.33
CA GLY A 222 -8.68 -22.56 -8.88
C GLY A 222 -8.32 -21.25 -9.59
N ASN A 223 -7.63 -21.35 -10.71
CA ASN A 223 -7.31 -20.21 -11.54
C ASN A 223 -8.56 -19.60 -12.15
N VAL A 224 -8.97 -18.46 -11.66
CA VAL A 224 -10.06 -17.64 -12.25
C VAL A 224 -9.43 -16.66 -13.22
N ARG A 225 -10.03 -16.52 -14.39
CA ARG A 225 -9.62 -15.57 -15.44
C ARG A 225 -10.59 -14.39 -15.48
N ILE A 226 -10.15 -13.31 -16.07
CA ILE A 226 -10.99 -12.17 -16.41
C ILE A 226 -10.90 -12.00 -17.91
N GLU A 227 -12.04 -11.97 -18.60
CA GLU A 227 -12.13 -11.85 -20.04
C GLU A 227 -13.11 -10.72 -20.41
N GLU A 228 -12.72 -9.90 -21.40
CA GLU A 228 -13.56 -8.86 -21.96
C GLU A 228 -14.28 -9.47 -23.19
N ASP A 229 -15.29 -10.30 -22.92
CA ASP A 229 -16.08 -10.99 -23.91
C ASP A 229 -17.42 -11.46 -23.29
N ASN A 230 -18.29 -11.97 -24.12
CA ASN A 230 -19.52 -12.61 -23.69
C ASN A 230 -19.28 -14.12 -23.49
N PRO A 231 -19.76 -14.73 -22.38
CA PRO A 231 -19.61 -16.17 -22.19
C PRO A 231 -20.39 -16.95 -23.24
N ASP A 232 -19.80 -18.02 -23.78
CA ASP A 232 -20.46 -18.99 -24.64
C ASP A 232 -21.48 -19.80 -23.81
N ILE A 233 -22.69 -19.27 -23.65
CA ILE A 233 -23.76 -19.92 -22.92
C ILE A 233 -24.42 -20.97 -23.81
N ILE A 234 -24.32 -22.25 -23.43
CA ILE A 234 -25.01 -23.33 -24.11
C ILE A 234 -26.47 -23.34 -23.67
N ILE A 235 -27.37 -23.11 -24.59
CA ILE A 235 -28.82 -23.25 -24.40
C ILE A 235 -29.24 -24.58 -25.03
N ASP A 236 -29.62 -25.53 -24.21
CA ASP A 236 -30.23 -26.77 -24.68
C ASP A 236 -31.72 -26.50 -24.97
N VAL A 237 -32.10 -26.74 -26.20
CA VAL A 237 -33.49 -26.60 -26.68
C VAL A 237 -33.99 -27.98 -26.97
N ASP A 238 -34.95 -28.46 -26.20
CA ASP A 238 -35.67 -29.70 -26.48
C ASP A 238 -37.07 -29.37 -27.00
N ALA A 239 -37.39 -29.86 -28.21
CA ALA A 239 -38.65 -29.61 -28.86
C ALA A 239 -39.40 -30.97 -29.02
N GLY A 240 -40.39 -31.23 -28.17
CA GLY A 240 -41.21 -32.43 -28.19
C GLY A 240 -42.69 -32.08 -28.02
N ASP A 241 -43.57 -32.77 -28.75
CA ASP A 241 -45.03 -32.71 -28.64
C ASP A 241 -45.70 -31.33 -28.59
N GLY A 242 -45.09 -30.32 -29.25
CA GLY A 242 -45.63 -28.95 -29.37
C GLY A 242 -45.23 -28.03 -28.21
N GLU A 243 -44.40 -28.49 -27.29
CA GLU A 243 -43.78 -27.69 -26.28
C GLU A 243 -42.26 -27.53 -26.59
N VAL A 244 -41.72 -26.39 -26.32
CA VAL A 244 -40.28 -26.11 -26.40
C VAL A 244 -39.74 -25.84 -25.01
N ASP A 245 -38.95 -26.77 -24.49
CA ASP A 245 -38.23 -26.59 -23.27
C ASP A 245 -36.84 -25.99 -23.56
N MET A 246 -36.55 -24.88 -22.92
CA MET A 246 -35.22 -24.27 -22.97
C MET A 246 -34.57 -24.44 -21.59
N SER A 247 -33.44 -25.11 -21.55
CA SER A 247 -32.60 -25.15 -20.36
C SER A 247 -31.26 -24.47 -20.62
N VAL A 248 -30.89 -23.61 -19.70
CA VAL A 248 -29.55 -22.95 -19.69
C VAL A 248 -28.70 -23.68 -18.66
N SER A 249 -27.45 -23.98 -19.00
CA SER A 249 -26.55 -24.56 -18.03
C SER A 249 -26.41 -23.62 -16.82
N ASP A 250 -26.81 -24.11 -15.64
CA ASP A 250 -27.01 -23.31 -14.41
C ASP A 250 -25.69 -22.95 -13.70
N ARG A 251 -24.61 -22.80 -14.45
CA ARG A 251 -23.26 -22.56 -13.90
C ARG A 251 -22.84 -21.11 -13.87
N GLY A 252 -23.63 -20.20 -14.38
CA GLY A 252 -23.33 -18.79 -14.47
C GLY A 252 -24.29 -17.91 -13.66
N PHE A 253 -23.84 -16.72 -13.29
CA PHE A 253 -24.67 -15.71 -12.63
C PHE A 253 -24.07 -14.32 -12.81
N ALA A 254 -24.95 -13.30 -12.81
CA ALA A 254 -24.52 -11.92 -12.85
C ALA A 254 -23.82 -11.53 -11.54
N LEU A 255 -22.64 -10.97 -11.65
CA LEU A 255 -21.88 -10.42 -10.55
C LEU A 255 -22.37 -9.02 -10.19
N THR A 256 -22.83 -8.24 -11.16
CA THR A 256 -23.35 -6.90 -10.94
C THR A 256 -24.82 -6.82 -11.36
N HIS A 257 -25.57 -5.91 -10.77
CA HIS A 257 -27.02 -5.80 -10.96
C HIS A 257 -27.41 -5.48 -12.41
N ASP A 258 -26.58 -4.79 -13.15
CA ASP A 258 -26.76 -4.44 -14.56
C ASP A 258 -26.29 -5.54 -15.53
N GLY A 259 -25.69 -6.61 -15.00
CA GLY A 259 -25.18 -7.71 -15.82
C GLY A 259 -23.88 -7.43 -16.55
N GLU A 260 -23.27 -6.25 -16.41
CA GLU A 260 -21.98 -5.93 -17.06
C GLU A 260 -20.87 -6.91 -16.66
N TRP A 261 -20.94 -7.46 -15.45
CA TRP A 261 -20.00 -8.46 -14.96
C TRP A 261 -20.72 -9.76 -14.67
N PHE A 262 -20.21 -10.84 -15.25
CA PHE A 262 -20.81 -12.14 -15.19
C PHE A 262 -19.77 -13.21 -14.81
N PHE A 263 -20.16 -14.16 -13.98
CA PHE A 263 -19.30 -15.29 -13.62
C PHE A 263 -19.81 -16.56 -14.31
N TYR A 264 -18.94 -17.24 -15.05
CA TYR A 264 -19.23 -18.49 -15.71
C TYR A 264 -17.97 -19.36 -15.80
N GLU A 265 -18.03 -20.62 -15.44
CA GLU A 265 -16.96 -21.63 -15.58
C GLU A 265 -15.57 -21.15 -15.15
N ASN A 266 -15.45 -20.62 -13.94
CA ASN A 266 -14.19 -20.06 -13.40
C ASN A 266 -13.63 -18.83 -14.17
N THR A 267 -14.49 -18.14 -14.90
CA THR A 267 -14.14 -16.91 -15.60
C THR A 267 -15.08 -15.78 -15.19
N ILE A 268 -14.51 -14.63 -14.96
CA ILE A 268 -15.24 -13.37 -14.75
C ILE A 268 -15.26 -12.67 -16.10
N TYR A 269 -16.42 -12.50 -16.70
CA TYR A 269 -16.62 -11.83 -17.96
C TYR A 269 -17.04 -10.39 -17.73
N HIS A 270 -16.45 -9.49 -18.50
CA HIS A 270 -16.96 -8.14 -18.71
C HIS A 270 -17.75 -8.15 -20.02
N THR A 271 -19.06 -8.21 -19.91
CA THR A 271 -19.94 -8.31 -21.08
C THR A 271 -20.06 -6.95 -21.75
N SER A 272 -19.83 -6.89 -23.06
CA SER A 272 -20.13 -5.70 -23.87
C SER A 272 -21.59 -5.72 -24.28
N GLU A 273 -22.28 -4.57 -24.20
CA GLU A 273 -23.53 -4.37 -24.95
C GLU A 273 -23.19 -4.34 -26.43
N GLU A 274 -23.56 -5.38 -27.20
CA GLU A 274 -23.72 -5.28 -28.64
C GLU A 274 -25.18 -4.92 -29.03
#